data_49f02f11412f875823b971432e68c7f8
#
_entry.id   49f02f11412f875823b971432e68c7f8
#
_cell.length_a   1.000
_cell.length_b   1.000
_cell.length_c   1.000
_cell.angle_alpha   90.00
_cell.angle_beta   90.00
_cell.angle_gamma   90.00
#
_symmetry.space_group_name_H-M   'P 1'
#
loop_
_entity.id
_entity.type
_entity.pdbx_description
1 polymer ?
#
loop_
_entity_poly.entity_id
_entity_poly.type
_entity_poly.pdbx_seq_one_letter_code
_entity_poly.pdbx_strand_id
1 'polypeptide(L)'
;RIVEMDVRMTADGHFIVMHDARVERTTDGRGAVATMTLAEIKALDAGSWFAPEFAGERVPTLKEALAHVKGRAGVDIDFKAGPEDSAARITA
;
A
#
# COMPACT_ATOMS: atom_id res chain seq x y z
N ARG A 1 -21.46 -1.65 -2.36
CA ARG A 1 -20.21 -2.32 -2.03
C ARG A 1 -19.14 -1.31 -1.60
N ILE A 2 -18.41 -1.63 -0.56
CA ILE A 2 -17.32 -0.81 -0.04
C ILE A 2 -16.04 -1.63 -0.08
N VAL A 3 -14.97 -1.03 -0.61
CA VAL A 3 -13.62 -1.60 -0.60
C VAL A 3 -12.83 -0.89 0.50
N GLU A 4 -12.24 -1.66 1.40
CA GLU A 4 -11.36 -1.14 2.46
C GLU A 4 -9.91 -1.16 1.98
N MET A 5 -9.19 -0.08 2.26
CA MET A 5 -7.76 0.03 1.92
C MET A 5 -6.99 0.57 3.10
N ASP A 6 -5.89 -0.11 3.45
CA ASP A 6 -4.91 0.41 4.40
C ASP A 6 -3.86 1.19 3.63
N VAL A 7 -3.53 2.38 4.12
CA VAL A 7 -2.65 3.30 3.42
C VAL A 7 -1.53 3.76 4.35
N ARG A 8 -0.32 3.75 3.82
CA ARG A 8 0.87 4.25 4.52
C ARG A 8 1.59 5.27 3.67
N MET A 9 2.33 6.17 4.32
CA MET A 9 3.08 7.21 3.63
C MET A 9 4.56 6.83 3.55
N THR A 10 5.13 7.00 2.36
CA THR A 10 6.57 6.82 2.12
C THR A 10 7.38 7.98 2.70
N ALA A 11 8.71 7.80 2.77
CA ALA A 11 9.62 8.84 3.27
C ALA A 11 9.51 10.15 2.48
N ASP A 12 9.22 10.06 1.19
CA ASP A 12 9.10 11.22 0.29
C ASP A 12 7.64 11.69 0.11
N GLY A 13 6.74 11.26 0.99
CA GLY A 13 5.40 11.85 1.09
C GLY A 13 4.36 11.29 0.14
N HIS A 14 4.56 10.10 -0.42
CA HIS A 14 3.57 9.43 -1.26
C HIS A 14 2.76 8.42 -0.47
N PHE A 15 1.47 8.31 -0.80
CA PHE A 15 0.61 7.29 -0.18
C PHE A 15 0.60 6.03 -1.01
N ILE A 16 0.81 4.90 -0.35
CA ILE A 16 0.75 3.56 -0.96
C ILE A 16 -0.28 2.71 -0.24
N VAL A 17 -0.80 1.69 -0.91
CA VAL A 17 -1.73 0.73 -0.31
C VAL A 17 -0.92 -0.39 0.29
N MET A 18 -0.83 -0.44 1.61
CA MET A 18 -0.13 -1.49 2.33
C MET A 18 -0.61 -1.54 3.78
N HIS A 19 -0.90 -2.74 4.25
CA HIS A 19 -1.35 -2.95 5.63
C HIS A 19 -0.20 -2.78 6.63
N ASP A 20 0.92 -3.45 6.38
CA ASP A 20 2.03 -3.51 7.34
C ASP A 20 2.88 -2.23 7.29
N ALA A 21 3.48 -1.88 8.42
CA ALA A 21 4.46 -0.80 8.49
C ALA A 21 5.77 -1.15 7.77
N ARG A 22 6.04 -2.45 7.55
CA ARG A 22 7.25 -2.95 6.91
C ARG A 22 6.89 -3.78 5.69
N VAL A 23 7.84 -3.89 4.75
CA VAL A 23 7.57 -4.50 3.44
C VAL A 23 7.84 -6.00 3.35
N GLU A 24 8.47 -6.60 4.37
CA GLU A 24 9.01 -7.97 4.27
C GLU A 24 7.97 -9.05 4.03
N ARG A 25 6.79 -8.95 4.65
CA ARG A 25 5.78 -10.01 4.56
C ARG A 25 5.15 -10.12 3.17
N THR A 26 4.98 -8.99 2.50
CA THR A 26 4.21 -8.93 1.25
C THR A 26 5.02 -8.51 0.04
N THR A 27 6.34 -8.37 0.20
CA THR A 27 7.25 -8.07 -0.91
C THR A 27 8.55 -8.85 -0.74
N ASP A 28 9.43 -8.75 -1.74
CA ASP A 28 10.78 -9.32 -1.70
C ASP A 28 11.81 -8.36 -1.07
N GLY A 29 11.37 -7.23 -0.54
CA GLY A 29 12.26 -6.23 0.05
C GLY A 29 12.34 -6.28 1.56
N ARG A 30 13.04 -5.29 2.12
CA ARG A 30 13.22 -5.11 3.56
C ARG A 30 13.10 -3.64 3.92
N GLY A 31 12.53 -3.37 5.07
CA GLY A 31 12.53 -2.04 5.65
C GLY A 31 11.13 -1.54 6.00
N ALA A 32 11.12 -0.39 6.67
CA ALA A 32 9.88 0.29 7.03
C ALA A 32 9.46 1.21 5.88
N VAL A 33 8.18 1.20 5.55
CA VAL A 33 7.62 2.07 4.52
C VAL A 33 7.98 3.53 4.77
N ALA A 34 7.89 3.97 6.03
CA ALA A 34 8.17 5.36 6.40
C ALA A 34 9.60 5.82 6.15
N THR A 35 10.55 4.89 5.96
CA THR A 35 11.95 5.19 5.68
C THR A 35 12.36 4.96 4.22
N MET A 36 11.42 4.52 3.38
CA MET A 36 11.68 4.20 1.98
C MET A 36 11.01 5.23 1.05
N THR A 37 11.67 5.52 -0.05
CA THR A 37 11.07 6.37 -1.09
C THR A 37 10.06 5.56 -1.92
N LEU A 38 9.19 6.26 -2.63
CA LEU A 38 8.25 5.60 -3.55
C LEU A 38 9.00 4.79 -4.62
N ALA A 39 10.10 5.33 -5.16
CA ALA A 39 10.89 4.60 -6.16
C ALA A 39 11.44 3.29 -5.63
N GLU A 40 11.92 3.27 -4.39
CA GLU A 40 12.41 2.06 -3.74
C GLU A 40 11.28 1.03 -3.57
N ILE A 41 10.11 1.48 -3.13
CA ILE A 41 8.95 0.59 -2.93
C ILE A 41 8.43 0.06 -4.27
N LYS A 42 8.38 0.90 -5.29
CA LYS A 42 7.93 0.49 -6.64
C LYS A 42 8.87 -0.51 -7.30
N ALA A 43 10.11 -0.60 -6.87
CA ALA A 43 11.06 -1.59 -7.38
C ALA A 43 10.84 -2.99 -6.80
N LEU A 44 10.05 -3.13 -5.73
CA LEU A 44 9.83 -4.40 -5.06
C LEU A 44 8.79 -5.26 -5.78
N ASP A 45 8.99 -6.58 -5.71
CA ASP A 45 7.99 -7.54 -6.16
C ASP A 45 6.99 -7.77 -5.02
N ALA A 46 5.74 -7.39 -5.23
CA ALA A 46 4.66 -7.49 -4.25
C ALA A 46 3.69 -8.63 -4.57
N GLY A 47 4.01 -9.50 -5.50
CA GLY A 47 3.12 -10.58 -5.91
C GLY A 47 3.62 -11.99 -5.65
N SER A 48 4.92 -12.22 -5.78
CA SER A 48 5.51 -13.56 -5.65
C SER A 48 5.28 -14.22 -4.28
N TRP A 49 5.18 -13.43 -3.22
CA TRP A 49 4.92 -13.95 -1.87
C TRP A 49 3.57 -14.66 -1.78
N PHE A 50 2.61 -14.20 -2.58
CA PHE A 50 1.25 -14.79 -2.61
C PHE A 50 1.23 -16.04 -3.51
N ALA A 51 1.72 -15.93 -4.73
CA ALA A 51 1.83 -17.05 -5.67
C ALA A 51 2.81 -16.68 -6.80
N PRO A 52 3.54 -17.68 -7.37
CA PRO A 52 4.52 -17.40 -8.44
C PRO A 52 3.93 -16.70 -9.67
N GLU A 53 2.66 -16.95 -9.99
CA GLU A 53 2.00 -16.33 -11.14
C GLU A 53 1.81 -14.82 -10.98
N PHE A 54 1.91 -14.29 -9.76
CA PHE A 54 1.81 -12.86 -9.51
C PHE A 54 3.18 -12.17 -9.44
N ALA A 55 4.26 -12.87 -9.79
CA ALA A 55 5.59 -12.27 -9.83
C ALA A 55 5.59 -11.01 -10.70
N GLY A 56 6.26 -9.98 -10.22
CA GLY A 56 6.34 -8.70 -10.92
C GLY A 56 5.25 -7.69 -10.58
N GLU A 57 4.26 -8.08 -9.80
CA GLU A 57 3.26 -7.12 -9.31
C GLU A 57 3.93 -6.08 -8.42
N ARG A 58 3.48 -4.83 -8.52
CA ARG A 58 4.04 -3.71 -7.77
C ARG A 58 3.07 -3.23 -6.70
N VAL A 59 3.61 -2.66 -5.63
CA VAL A 59 2.81 -1.99 -4.61
C VAL A 59 2.08 -0.81 -5.27
N PRO A 60 0.75 -0.73 -5.20
CA PRO A 60 0.04 0.39 -5.83
C PRO A 60 0.13 1.65 -4.97
N THR A 61 0.17 2.80 -5.64
CA THR A 61 -0.10 4.06 -4.94
C THR A 61 -1.60 4.13 -4.63
N LEU A 62 -1.97 4.98 -3.67
CA LEU A 62 -3.38 5.24 -3.38
C LEU A 62 -4.10 5.75 -4.62
N LYS A 63 -3.47 6.64 -5.37
CA LYS A 63 -4.05 7.18 -6.61
C LYS A 63 -4.36 6.09 -7.64
N GLU A 64 -3.43 5.15 -7.83
CA GLU A 64 -3.63 4.02 -8.74
C GLU A 64 -4.77 3.12 -8.29
N ALA A 65 -4.83 2.83 -6.99
CA ALA A 65 -5.87 1.98 -6.44
C ALA A 65 -7.25 2.63 -6.54
N LEU A 66 -7.35 3.94 -6.25
CA LEU A 66 -8.60 4.68 -6.37
C LEU A 66 -9.09 4.74 -7.82
N ALA A 67 -8.17 4.92 -8.77
CA ALA A 67 -8.51 4.90 -10.18
C ALA A 67 -9.10 3.55 -10.61
N HIS A 68 -8.57 2.46 -10.05
CA HIS A 68 -9.04 1.11 -10.37
C HIS A 68 -10.47 0.85 -9.87
N VAL A 69 -10.85 1.39 -8.71
CA VAL A 69 -12.19 1.16 -8.13
C VAL A 69 -13.20 2.24 -8.49
N LYS A 70 -12.78 3.30 -9.16
CA LYS A 70 -13.63 4.44 -9.51
C LYS A 70 -14.89 3.98 -10.24
N GLY A 71 -16.05 4.41 -9.74
CA GLY A 71 -17.33 4.07 -10.33
C GLY A 71 -17.82 2.65 -10.06
N ARG A 72 -17.04 1.84 -9.35
CA ARG A 72 -17.37 0.42 -9.07
C ARG A 72 -17.75 0.19 -7.62
N ALA A 73 -17.23 0.98 -6.70
CA ALA A 73 -17.43 0.80 -5.28
C ALA A 73 -17.18 2.10 -4.52
N GLY A 74 -17.73 2.19 -3.31
CA GLY A 74 -17.31 3.16 -2.31
C GLY A 74 -15.97 2.69 -1.72
N VAL A 75 -15.23 3.61 -1.09
CA VAL A 75 -13.91 3.32 -0.54
C VAL A 75 -13.86 3.75 0.92
N ASP A 76 -13.36 2.87 1.78
CA ASP A 76 -13.04 3.15 3.17
C ASP A 76 -11.53 3.11 3.31
N ILE A 77 -10.91 4.26 3.59
CA ILE A 77 -9.45 4.39 3.64
C ILE A 77 -9.01 4.52 5.08
N ASP A 78 -8.15 3.61 5.51
CA ASP A 78 -7.52 3.62 6.82
C ASP A 78 -6.09 4.12 6.66
N PHE A 79 -5.84 5.38 7.04
CA PHE A 79 -4.51 5.98 7.00
C PHE A 79 -3.75 5.57 8.25
N LYS A 80 -2.72 4.74 8.07
CA LYS A 80 -1.85 4.31 9.15
C LYS A 80 -0.60 5.19 9.19
N ALA A 81 -0.18 5.58 10.38
CA ALA A 81 0.95 6.50 10.56
C ALA A 81 2.05 5.86 11.38
N GLY A 82 3.30 6.08 10.95
CA GLY A 82 4.49 5.63 11.65
C GLY A 82 4.60 4.12 11.77
N PRO A 83 5.43 3.62 12.72
CA PRO A 83 5.57 2.19 12.95
C PRO A 83 4.38 1.59 13.70
N GLU A 84 3.50 2.42 14.24
CA GLU A 84 2.31 2.01 14.98
C GLU A 84 1.07 2.20 14.11
N ASP A 85 0.04 1.41 14.37
CA ASP A 85 -1.21 1.50 13.64
C ASP A 85 -2.12 2.57 14.22
N SER A 86 -1.60 3.76 14.32
CA SER A 86 -2.35 4.95 14.63
C SER A 86 -3.00 5.45 13.35
N ALA A 87 -4.29 5.59 13.33
CA ALA A 87 -5.00 5.79 12.09
C ALA A 87 -5.99 6.93 12.15
N ALA A 88 -6.10 7.64 11.03
CA ALA A 88 -7.28 8.41 10.68
C ALA A 88 -8.05 7.60 9.63
N ARG A 89 -9.36 7.59 9.72
CA ARG A 89 -10.20 6.83 8.80
C ARG A 89 -11.09 7.77 8.01
N ILE A 90 -11.11 7.59 6.70
CA ILE A 90 -11.93 8.36 5.76
C ILE A 90 -12.77 7.39 4.93
N THR A 91 -14.06 7.66 4.87
CA THR A 91 -14.99 6.89 4.04
C THR A 91 -15.49 7.78 2.89
N ALA A 92 -15.39 7.25 1.69
CA ALA A 92 -15.84 7.95 0.49
C ALA A 92 -16.93 7.16 -0.25
#